data_e711448859fa746fed0a1d90c5005b86
#
_entry.id   e711448859fa746fed0a1d90c5005b86
#
_cell.length_a   1.000
_cell.length_b   1.000
_cell.length_c   1.000
_cell.angle_alpha   90.00
_cell.angle_beta   90.00
_cell.angle_gamma   90.00
#
_symmetry.space_group_name_H-M   'P 1'
#
loop_
_entity.id
_entity.type
_entity.pdbx_description
1 polymer ?
#
loop_
_entity_poly.entity_id
_entity_poly.type
_entity_poly.pdbx_seq_one_letter_code
_entity_poly.pdbx_strand_id
1 'polypeptide(L)'
;MNAALHYRLSDNLEAIYQYNFGQGTANYTGSSRFSINNFTLQQHRVELKGSQFFIRAYTTIENSHDSYNPRTLGQKVNQEWVQDLNGNKVSPNVADATWFSRYEAAYKGNITGITANNHTIARGFADQGRFLPGTAEFEAMKDKYQFIQGLSGAGIFSNSKLYHAEGQYDFSKVVKFMDVLAGGNLRKFDMFTNGTLLDDKNKEITISEYGAFLQLSKLLFEDKFKLVASARYDKNENFKGSFTPRVSAVFSPVKNHNFRASFQTGFRNPTPVDQYIKLFVGPITILGGTPANSAGLPAYSNSYTSSSVSAFGAAFGAAVGSGTPPPTAIANNKHLLQKSNVAYIKPEQIESYEIGYKGLISEKLFIDINYYYSNYQDFILNQVVISPTSPVLAADGTANPAAAMEILNRQAQAYQLYTNASDKVSAQGSSLGLTYYFPKSYQLTGNSTWTSFDLKGANPNNIPAFNTPKFVSNLILSNRNLFKNIGFSMNYRWQSAFNWVGSFSDLQPGRIEAYGQLGAQVSLKIPAAKSVLKIGGTNLSNKYNVQAYGSPAVGGVYYVSLTFDELLK
;
A
#
# COMPACT_ATOMS: atom_id res chain seq x y z
N MET A 1 21.52 -0.63 -11.76
CA MET A 1 22.28 -1.10 -12.97
C MET A 1 21.28 -1.81 -13.88
N ASN A 2 21.33 -1.54 -15.17
CA ASN A 2 20.53 -2.25 -16.18
C ASN A 2 21.47 -2.59 -17.34
N ALA A 3 21.48 -3.85 -17.77
CA ALA A 3 22.25 -4.32 -18.91
C ALA A 3 21.39 -5.23 -19.78
N ALA A 4 21.47 -5.08 -21.09
CA ALA A 4 20.76 -5.93 -22.03
C ALA A 4 21.69 -6.37 -23.16
N LEU A 5 21.62 -7.64 -23.49
CA LEU A 5 22.30 -8.25 -24.63
C LEU A 5 21.25 -8.67 -25.65
N HIS A 6 21.39 -8.17 -26.88
CA HIS A 6 20.53 -8.49 -27.99
C HIS A 6 21.34 -9.30 -29.03
N TYR A 7 20.83 -10.45 -29.39
CA TYR A 7 21.43 -11.29 -30.39
C TYR A 7 20.43 -11.63 -31.51
N ARG A 8 20.71 -11.15 -32.71
CA ARG A 8 19.87 -11.39 -33.87
C ARG A 8 20.17 -12.79 -34.44
N LEU A 9 19.22 -13.71 -34.28
CA LEU A 9 19.28 -15.07 -34.77
C LEU A 9 19.00 -15.13 -36.30
N SER A 10 18.08 -14.27 -36.76
CA SER A 10 17.75 -14.03 -38.17
C SER A 10 17.12 -12.65 -38.32
N ASP A 11 16.78 -12.22 -39.55
CA ASP A 11 16.15 -10.91 -39.80
C ASP A 11 14.82 -10.72 -39.03
N ASN A 12 14.16 -11.81 -38.70
CA ASN A 12 12.84 -11.79 -38.04
C ASN A 12 12.85 -12.41 -36.63
N LEU A 13 14.02 -12.74 -36.06
CA LEU A 13 14.13 -13.43 -34.80
C LEU A 13 15.29 -12.89 -33.97
N GLU A 14 14.98 -12.41 -32.78
CA GLU A 14 15.92 -11.83 -31.82
C GLU A 14 15.84 -12.54 -30.48
N ALA A 15 16.99 -12.91 -29.93
CA ALA A 15 17.12 -13.38 -28.55
C ALA A 15 17.65 -12.23 -27.68
N ILE A 16 17.00 -12.00 -26.53
CA ILE A 16 17.32 -10.91 -25.62
C ILE A 16 17.57 -11.48 -24.24
N TYR A 17 18.70 -11.13 -23.63
CA TYR A 17 18.92 -11.31 -22.21
C TYR A 17 19.04 -9.95 -21.54
N GLN A 18 18.28 -9.73 -20.45
CA GLN A 18 18.33 -8.50 -19.69
C GLN A 18 18.54 -8.81 -18.20
N TYR A 19 19.46 -8.06 -17.62
CA TYR A 19 19.72 -8.08 -16.18
C TYR A 19 19.47 -6.70 -15.58
N ASN A 20 18.63 -6.67 -14.52
CA ASN A 20 18.39 -5.47 -13.73
C ASN A 20 18.86 -5.74 -12.31
N PHE A 21 19.59 -4.80 -11.73
CA PHE A 21 20.03 -4.83 -10.35
C PHE A 21 19.78 -3.47 -9.70
N GLY A 22 19.11 -3.49 -8.56
CA GLY A 22 18.91 -2.35 -7.67
C GLY A 22 19.41 -2.67 -6.28
N GLN A 23 20.11 -1.74 -5.66
CA GLN A 23 20.46 -1.77 -4.25
C GLN A 23 20.15 -0.39 -3.65
N GLY A 24 19.61 -0.37 -2.45
CA GLY A 24 19.28 0.88 -1.80
C GLY A 24 19.03 0.75 -0.31
N THR A 25 19.06 1.90 0.34
CA THR A 25 18.66 2.07 1.74
C THR A 25 17.57 3.13 1.79
N ALA A 26 16.49 2.86 2.49
CA ALA A 26 15.36 3.76 2.63
C ALA A 26 14.67 3.58 3.98
N ASN A 27 14.01 4.62 4.45
CA ASN A 27 13.05 4.50 5.54
C ASN A 27 11.64 4.35 4.95
N TYR A 28 11.05 3.20 5.13
CA TYR A 28 9.65 2.97 4.80
C TYR A 28 8.76 3.29 6.00
N THR A 29 7.84 4.20 5.82
CA THR A 29 6.87 4.58 6.85
C THR A 29 5.49 4.06 6.46
N GLY A 30 5.08 2.98 7.11
CA GLY A 30 3.71 2.48 7.08
C GLY A 30 3.04 2.73 8.44
N SER A 31 2.47 1.72 9.04
CA SER A 31 1.99 1.69 10.44
C SER A 31 3.13 1.76 11.45
N SER A 32 4.26 1.24 11.06
CA SER A 32 5.53 1.37 11.77
C SER A 32 6.55 1.96 10.81
N ARG A 33 7.66 2.44 11.33
CA ARG A 33 8.83 2.79 10.52
C ARG A 33 9.69 1.55 10.35
N PHE A 34 10.13 1.32 9.12
CA PHE A 34 11.06 0.26 8.80
C PHE A 34 12.32 0.89 8.20
N SER A 35 13.46 0.52 8.73
CA SER A 35 14.76 0.85 8.16
C SER A 35 15.12 -0.25 7.17
N ILE A 36 14.93 0.02 5.89
CA ILE A 36 15.28 -0.88 4.79
C ILE A 36 16.72 -0.60 4.44
N ASN A 37 17.63 -1.49 4.86
CA ASN A 37 19.07 -1.29 4.70
C ASN A 37 19.63 -2.31 3.71
N ASN A 38 20.45 -1.82 2.77
CA ASN A 38 21.13 -2.65 1.78
C ASN A 38 20.18 -3.56 0.98
N PHE A 39 18.90 -3.23 0.93
CA PHE A 39 17.91 -4.01 0.19
C PHE A 39 18.36 -4.18 -1.26
N THR A 40 18.32 -5.40 -1.76
CA THR A 40 18.64 -5.70 -3.15
C THR A 40 17.46 -6.29 -3.89
N LEU A 41 17.32 -5.89 -5.14
CA LEU A 41 16.38 -6.45 -6.10
C LEU A 41 17.13 -6.81 -7.37
N GLN A 42 17.03 -8.08 -7.77
CA GLN A 42 17.65 -8.60 -8.99
C GLN A 42 16.57 -9.16 -9.90
N GLN A 43 16.71 -8.92 -11.19
CA GLN A 43 15.83 -9.51 -12.19
C GLN A 43 16.66 -10.01 -13.39
N HIS A 44 16.46 -11.27 -13.71
CA HIS A 44 16.98 -11.92 -14.91
C HIS A 44 15.82 -12.16 -15.87
N ARG A 45 15.92 -11.69 -17.10
CA ARG A 45 14.91 -11.86 -18.13
C ARG A 45 15.54 -12.43 -19.38
N VAL A 46 14.91 -13.45 -19.95
CA VAL A 46 15.19 -13.98 -21.27
C VAL A 46 13.97 -13.80 -22.15
N GLU A 47 14.17 -13.40 -23.39
CA GLU A 47 13.08 -13.21 -24.35
C GLU A 47 13.52 -13.69 -25.73
N LEU A 48 12.63 -14.40 -26.41
CA LEU A 48 12.71 -14.69 -27.84
C LEU A 48 11.60 -13.91 -28.54
N LYS A 49 11.97 -12.99 -29.39
CA LYS A 49 11.06 -12.07 -30.08
C LYS A 49 11.13 -12.27 -31.59
N GLY A 50 10.01 -12.67 -32.17
CA GLY A 50 9.78 -12.73 -33.59
C GLY A 50 8.97 -11.57 -34.14
N SER A 51 8.72 -11.53 -35.44
CA SER A 51 7.90 -10.48 -36.07
C SER A 51 6.40 -10.53 -35.66
N GLN A 52 5.90 -11.68 -35.20
CA GLN A 52 4.49 -11.90 -34.84
C GLN A 52 4.32 -12.45 -33.45
N PHE A 53 5.39 -12.78 -32.73
CA PHE A 53 5.30 -13.37 -31.42
C PHE A 53 6.43 -12.90 -30.51
N PHE A 54 6.22 -13.03 -29.23
CA PHE A 54 7.29 -13.12 -28.27
C PHE A 54 6.99 -14.24 -27.26
N ILE A 55 8.05 -14.82 -26.72
CA ILE A 55 8.03 -15.68 -25.54
C ILE A 55 9.11 -15.14 -24.62
N ARG A 56 8.75 -14.88 -23.37
CA ARG A 56 9.70 -14.40 -22.36
C ARG A 56 9.50 -15.05 -21.01
N ALA A 57 10.60 -15.21 -20.30
CA ALA A 57 10.58 -15.62 -18.91
C ALA A 57 11.50 -14.72 -18.10
N TYR A 58 11.13 -14.46 -16.85
CA TYR A 58 11.98 -13.73 -15.93
C TYR A 58 11.81 -14.23 -14.50
N THR A 59 12.86 -14.03 -13.71
CA THR A 59 12.81 -14.18 -12.25
C THR A 59 13.18 -12.87 -11.60
N THR A 60 12.46 -12.52 -10.53
CA THR A 60 12.80 -11.41 -9.66
C THR A 60 13.13 -11.97 -8.30
N ILE A 61 14.27 -11.57 -7.74
CA ILE A 61 14.81 -12.03 -6.46
C ILE A 61 15.00 -10.80 -5.58
N GLU A 62 14.36 -10.78 -4.43
CA GLU A 62 14.56 -9.74 -3.42
C GLU A 62 15.33 -10.27 -2.22
N ASN A 63 16.10 -9.39 -1.59
CA ASN A 63 16.76 -9.66 -0.32
C ASN A 63 16.73 -8.41 0.56
N SER A 64 16.18 -8.56 1.77
CA SER A 64 16.05 -7.47 2.74
C SER A 64 17.36 -7.16 3.50
N HIS A 65 18.36 -8.02 3.43
CA HIS A 65 19.65 -7.88 4.11
C HIS A 65 19.51 -7.37 5.56
N ASP A 66 20.07 -6.19 5.86
CA ASP A 66 20.20 -5.60 7.19
C ASP A 66 18.98 -4.77 7.61
N SER A 67 17.82 -5.05 7.05
CA SER A 67 16.59 -4.32 7.33
C SER A 67 16.02 -4.66 8.70
N TYR A 68 15.49 -3.65 9.39
CA TYR A 68 14.93 -3.82 10.74
C TYR A 68 13.79 -2.84 11.04
N ASN A 69 13.03 -3.12 12.10
CA ASN A 69 12.00 -2.24 12.64
C ASN A 69 12.59 -1.39 13.80
N PRO A 70 12.83 -0.07 13.62
CA PRO A 70 13.39 0.79 14.66
C PRO A 70 12.53 0.89 15.92
N ARG A 71 11.19 0.80 15.79
CA ARG A 71 10.29 0.80 16.96
C ARG A 71 10.53 -0.43 17.82
N THR A 72 10.53 -1.61 17.19
CA THR A 72 10.79 -2.87 17.88
C THR A 72 12.18 -2.88 18.50
N LEU A 73 13.19 -2.37 17.76
CA LEU A 73 14.55 -2.24 18.28
C LEU A 73 14.57 -1.37 19.55
N GLY A 74 13.95 -0.19 19.51
CA GLY A 74 13.87 0.70 20.66
C GLY A 74 13.14 0.06 21.86
N GLN A 75 12.07 -0.70 21.62
CA GLN A 75 11.41 -1.45 22.67
C GLN A 75 12.32 -2.51 23.30
N LYS A 76 13.03 -3.31 22.50
CA LYS A 76 13.94 -4.34 22.98
C LYS A 76 15.11 -3.75 23.79
N VAL A 77 15.72 -2.67 23.30
CA VAL A 77 16.77 -1.95 24.04
C VAL A 77 16.23 -1.39 25.35
N ASN A 78 15.03 -0.80 25.34
CA ASN A 78 14.41 -0.26 26.55
C ASN A 78 14.07 -1.35 27.58
N GLN A 79 13.73 -2.55 27.17
CA GLN A 79 13.46 -3.66 28.09
C GLN A 79 14.70 -4.17 28.85
N GLU A 80 15.91 -3.81 28.42
CA GLU A 80 17.16 -4.32 28.99
C GLU A 80 17.70 -3.51 30.18
N TRP A 81 17.23 -2.31 30.41
CA TRP A 81 17.74 -1.44 31.49
C TRP A 81 16.75 -1.21 32.63
N VAL A 82 15.49 -1.63 32.50
CA VAL A 82 14.47 -1.37 33.51
C VAL A 82 14.82 -2.04 34.85
N GLN A 83 14.60 -1.30 35.92
CA GLN A 83 14.85 -1.74 37.29
C GLN A 83 13.52 -1.80 38.07
N ASP A 84 13.48 -2.60 39.13
CA ASP A 84 12.39 -2.60 40.11
C ASP A 84 12.49 -1.39 41.08
N LEU A 85 11.59 -1.28 42.03
CA LEU A 85 11.63 -0.21 43.04
C LEU A 85 12.86 -0.25 43.96
N ASN A 86 13.54 -1.40 44.05
CA ASN A 86 14.75 -1.59 44.84
C ASN A 86 16.04 -1.31 44.03
N GLY A 87 15.92 -0.93 42.74
CA GLY A 87 17.04 -0.68 41.86
C GLY A 87 17.61 -1.94 41.19
N ASN A 88 16.99 -3.11 41.35
CA ASN A 88 17.45 -4.33 40.69
C ASN A 88 16.92 -4.41 39.26
N LYS A 89 17.81 -4.76 38.33
CA LYS A 89 17.45 -4.98 36.94
C LYS A 89 16.47 -6.15 36.81
N VAL A 90 15.38 -5.95 36.06
CA VAL A 90 14.36 -6.99 35.82
C VAL A 90 14.58 -7.67 34.47
N SER A 91 13.94 -8.82 34.27
CA SER A 91 13.98 -9.50 32.99
C SER A 91 13.13 -8.76 31.91
N PRO A 92 13.52 -8.81 30.63
CA PRO A 92 12.85 -8.06 29.55
C PRO A 92 11.34 -8.33 29.41
N ASN A 93 10.88 -9.53 29.75
CA ASN A 93 9.47 -9.91 29.64
C ASN A 93 8.53 -9.22 30.64
N VAL A 94 9.06 -8.70 31.76
CA VAL A 94 8.29 -7.93 32.77
C VAL A 94 8.67 -6.45 32.79
N ALA A 95 9.64 -6.05 31.98
CA ALA A 95 10.22 -4.70 32.01
C ALA A 95 9.17 -3.60 31.78
N ASP A 96 8.31 -3.74 30.80
CA ASP A 96 7.30 -2.72 30.49
C ASP A 96 6.34 -2.52 31.69
N ALA A 97 5.81 -3.60 32.27
CA ALA A 97 4.95 -3.53 33.46
C ALA A 97 5.67 -2.92 34.66
N THR A 98 6.94 -3.28 34.87
CA THR A 98 7.75 -2.74 35.95
C THR A 98 8.03 -1.26 35.77
N TRP A 99 8.35 -0.81 34.54
CA TRP A 99 8.52 0.61 34.26
C TRP A 99 7.27 1.43 34.57
N PHE A 100 6.09 0.95 34.15
CA PHE A 100 4.82 1.61 34.45
C PHE A 100 4.53 1.64 35.96
N SER A 101 4.82 0.56 36.69
CA SER A 101 4.65 0.52 38.14
C SER A 101 5.58 1.52 38.87
N ARG A 102 6.82 1.66 38.42
CA ARG A 102 7.75 2.68 38.94
C ARG A 102 7.26 4.09 38.68
N TYR A 103 6.83 4.34 37.43
CA TYR A 103 6.27 5.63 37.05
C TYR A 103 5.04 6.00 37.88
N GLU A 104 4.11 5.07 38.04
CA GLU A 104 2.89 5.25 38.81
C GLU A 104 3.16 5.50 40.30
N ALA A 105 4.08 4.73 40.91
CA ALA A 105 4.50 4.91 42.28
C ALA A 105 5.09 6.30 42.53
N ALA A 106 5.98 6.75 41.66
CA ALA A 106 6.57 8.07 41.70
C ALA A 106 5.53 9.19 41.48
N TYR A 107 4.64 9.03 40.53
CA TYR A 107 3.59 10.00 40.23
C TYR A 107 2.60 10.16 41.38
N LYS A 108 2.23 9.07 42.05
CA LYS A 108 1.33 9.07 43.23
C LYS A 108 2.01 9.54 44.52
N GLY A 109 3.32 9.80 44.51
CA GLY A 109 4.06 10.21 45.72
C GLY A 109 4.40 9.06 46.66
N ASN A 110 4.33 7.82 46.21
CA ASN A 110 4.65 6.62 47.02
C ASN A 110 6.18 6.38 47.14
N ILE A 111 6.98 7.29 46.60
CA ILE A 111 8.45 7.21 46.65
C ILE A 111 8.96 8.37 47.50
N THR A 112 9.71 8.07 48.57
CA THR A 112 10.30 9.08 49.44
C THR A 112 11.20 10.02 48.67
N GLY A 113 11.01 11.34 48.84
CA GLY A 113 11.83 12.37 48.16
C GLY A 113 11.36 12.70 46.73
N ILE A 114 10.33 12.07 46.21
CA ILE A 114 9.77 12.34 44.88
C ILE A 114 8.48 13.21 45.02
N THR A 115 8.43 14.32 44.28
CA THR A 115 7.26 15.20 44.22
C THR A 115 6.12 14.51 43.48
N ALA A 116 4.99 14.31 44.15
CA ALA A 116 3.78 13.72 43.56
C ALA A 116 3.15 14.62 42.49
N ASN A 117 2.33 14.02 41.62
CA ASN A 117 1.57 14.68 40.55
C ASN A 117 2.44 15.44 39.53
N ASN A 118 3.69 15.02 39.37
CA ASN A 118 4.61 15.61 38.41
C ASN A 118 5.10 14.55 37.39
N HIS A 119 4.60 14.64 36.16
CA HIS A 119 4.94 13.70 35.10
C HIS A 119 6.45 13.67 34.74
N THR A 120 7.11 14.82 34.74
CA THR A 120 8.54 14.92 34.40
C THR A 120 9.40 14.22 35.45
N ILE A 121 9.13 14.46 36.73
CA ILE A 121 9.87 13.85 37.84
C ILE A 121 9.58 12.35 37.91
N ALA A 122 8.31 11.94 37.78
CA ALA A 122 7.93 10.52 37.78
C ALA A 122 8.60 9.75 36.62
N ARG A 123 8.65 10.36 35.44
CA ARG A 123 9.34 9.78 34.30
C ARG A 123 10.85 9.69 34.54
N GLY A 124 11.47 10.75 35.04
CA GLY A 124 12.90 10.74 35.37
C GLY A 124 13.28 9.64 36.36
N PHE A 125 12.41 9.35 37.35
CA PHE A 125 12.59 8.23 38.27
C PHE A 125 12.45 6.87 37.57
N ALA A 126 11.43 6.71 36.74
CA ALA A 126 11.20 5.46 36.01
C ALA A 126 12.29 5.19 34.96
N ASP A 127 12.89 6.24 34.38
CA ASP A 127 13.94 6.18 33.36
C ASP A 127 15.38 6.02 33.94
N GLN A 128 15.53 5.87 35.25
CA GLN A 128 16.84 5.62 35.86
C GLN A 128 17.49 4.35 35.30
N GLY A 129 18.74 4.45 34.90
CA GLY A 129 19.51 3.36 34.27
C GLY A 129 19.28 3.22 32.77
N ARG A 130 18.52 4.14 32.14
CA ARG A 130 18.23 4.11 30.71
C ARG A 130 19.50 4.19 29.86
N PHE A 131 19.62 3.27 28.91
CA PHE A 131 20.67 3.30 27.89
C PHE A 131 20.40 4.43 26.90
N LEU A 132 21.36 5.33 26.75
CA LEU A 132 21.22 6.48 25.85
C LEU A 132 21.95 6.21 24.52
N PRO A 133 21.39 6.65 23.38
CA PRO A 133 22.06 6.54 22.08
C PRO A 133 23.50 7.09 22.15
N GLY A 134 24.46 6.31 21.65
CA GLY A 134 25.89 6.62 21.67
C GLY A 134 26.64 6.11 22.89
N THR A 135 25.96 5.53 23.90
CA THR A 135 26.69 4.84 25.00
C THR A 135 27.02 3.41 24.60
N ALA A 136 28.05 2.83 25.22
CA ALA A 136 28.47 1.46 24.93
C ALA A 136 27.37 0.43 25.19
N GLU A 137 26.59 0.63 26.26
CA GLU A 137 25.47 -0.25 26.63
C GLU A 137 24.34 -0.18 25.57
N PHE A 138 24.03 1.02 25.08
CA PHE A 138 23.02 1.20 24.03
C PHE A 138 23.46 0.50 22.74
N GLU A 139 24.70 0.74 22.29
CA GLU A 139 25.20 0.14 21.04
C GLU A 139 25.28 -1.40 21.15
N ALA A 140 25.72 -1.93 22.29
CA ALA A 140 25.75 -3.37 22.53
C ALA A 140 24.36 -4.02 22.45
N MET A 141 23.33 -3.36 23.01
CA MET A 141 21.95 -3.88 22.95
C MET A 141 21.33 -3.66 21.57
N LYS A 142 21.66 -2.57 20.89
CA LYS A 142 21.27 -2.35 19.50
C LYS A 142 21.82 -3.49 18.61
N ASP A 143 23.11 -3.78 18.69
CA ASP A 143 23.74 -4.83 17.91
C ASP A 143 23.17 -6.22 18.24
N LYS A 144 22.86 -6.45 19.51
CA LYS A 144 22.21 -7.69 19.96
C LYS A 144 20.86 -7.92 19.27
N TYR A 145 20.01 -6.88 19.16
CA TYR A 145 18.61 -7.04 18.75
C TYR A 145 18.33 -6.66 17.30
N GLN A 146 19.17 -5.85 16.66
CA GLN A 146 18.91 -5.29 15.35
C GLN A 146 18.67 -6.35 14.28
N PHE A 147 19.47 -7.43 14.30
CA PHE A 147 19.44 -8.47 13.26
C PHE A 147 18.76 -9.77 13.71
N ILE A 148 18.33 -9.87 14.97
CA ILE A 148 17.53 -11.02 15.41
C ILE A 148 16.15 -10.90 14.78
N GLN A 149 15.75 -11.95 14.06
CA GLN A 149 14.48 -12.00 13.32
C GLN A 149 13.31 -12.43 14.22
N GLY A 150 12.10 -12.04 13.84
CA GLY A 150 10.86 -12.39 14.53
C GLY A 150 10.65 -11.63 15.85
N LEU A 151 9.83 -12.20 16.74
CA LEU A 151 9.42 -11.56 18.00
C LEU A 151 10.57 -11.37 19.01
N SER A 152 11.67 -12.10 18.84
CA SER A 152 12.84 -12.01 19.73
C SER A 152 13.71 -10.80 19.47
N GLY A 153 13.61 -10.19 18.31
CA GLY A 153 14.42 -9.06 17.89
C GLY A 153 13.68 -8.07 16.98
N ALA A 154 14.45 -7.28 16.23
CA ALA A 154 13.94 -6.22 15.37
C ALA A 154 14.16 -6.49 13.86
N GLY A 155 14.97 -7.50 13.53
CA GLY A 155 15.34 -7.81 12.14
C GLY A 155 14.13 -8.20 11.30
N ILE A 156 14.09 -7.66 10.07
CA ILE A 156 13.10 -8.01 9.05
C ILE A 156 13.80 -8.88 8.02
N PHE A 157 13.16 -9.94 7.66
CA PHE A 157 13.69 -10.86 6.67
C PHE A 157 12.71 -11.03 5.51
N SER A 158 13.18 -10.86 4.28
CA SER A 158 12.47 -11.24 3.05
C SER A 158 13.50 -11.66 2.01
N ASN A 159 13.37 -12.90 1.56
CA ASN A 159 14.17 -13.51 0.47
C ASN A 159 13.21 -14.15 -0.54
N SER A 160 12.21 -13.39 -0.97
CA SER A 160 11.16 -13.89 -1.84
C SER A 160 11.59 -13.86 -3.30
N LYS A 161 11.01 -14.77 -4.09
CA LYS A 161 11.28 -14.89 -5.52
C LYS A 161 9.97 -14.90 -6.31
N LEU A 162 10.02 -14.32 -7.48
CA LEU A 162 8.96 -14.41 -8.48
C LEU A 162 9.51 -15.06 -9.74
N TYR A 163 8.85 -16.08 -10.22
CA TYR A 163 9.06 -16.67 -11.54
C TYR A 163 7.88 -16.35 -12.44
N HIS A 164 8.14 -15.87 -13.62
CA HIS A 164 7.12 -15.51 -14.59
C HIS A 164 7.52 -15.94 -15.99
N ALA A 165 6.58 -16.55 -16.71
CA ALA A 165 6.71 -16.84 -18.12
C ALA A 165 5.45 -16.37 -18.84
N GLU A 166 5.60 -15.78 -20.03
CA GLU A 166 4.48 -15.33 -20.85
C GLU A 166 4.82 -15.43 -22.33
N GLY A 167 3.79 -15.56 -23.13
CA GLY A 167 3.89 -15.58 -24.58
C GLY A 167 2.66 -15.01 -25.25
N GLN A 168 2.87 -14.46 -26.44
CA GLN A 168 1.82 -13.84 -27.26
C GLN A 168 2.10 -14.09 -28.72
N TYR A 169 1.03 -14.30 -29.50
CA TYR A 169 1.10 -14.41 -30.94
C TYR A 169 0.09 -13.48 -31.62
N ASP A 170 0.54 -12.76 -32.64
CA ASP A 170 -0.25 -11.89 -33.50
C ASP A 170 -0.59 -12.64 -34.81
N PHE A 171 -1.86 -12.94 -35.00
CA PHE A 171 -2.38 -13.67 -36.14
C PHE A 171 -2.69 -12.77 -37.36
N SER A 172 -2.35 -11.48 -37.34
CA SER A 172 -2.70 -10.51 -38.42
C SER A 172 -2.17 -10.91 -39.79
N LYS A 173 -1.08 -11.69 -39.85
CA LYS A 173 -0.58 -12.25 -41.12
C LYS A 173 -1.42 -13.43 -41.64
N VAL A 174 -2.13 -14.12 -40.80
CA VAL A 174 -3.00 -15.27 -41.12
C VAL A 174 -4.45 -14.83 -41.31
N VAL A 175 -4.98 -14.08 -40.36
CA VAL A 175 -6.35 -13.58 -40.37
C VAL A 175 -6.35 -12.18 -41.00
N LYS A 176 -6.90 -12.04 -42.22
CA LYS A 176 -6.82 -10.77 -42.96
C LYS A 176 -7.99 -9.81 -42.73
N PHE A 177 -9.13 -10.31 -42.25
CA PHE A 177 -10.35 -9.52 -42.10
C PHE A 177 -10.48 -8.80 -40.74
N MET A 178 -9.61 -9.14 -39.77
CA MET A 178 -9.49 -8.50 -38.46
C MET A 178 -8.14 -8.82 -37.84
N ASP A 179 -7.70 -8.02 -36.87
CA ASP A 179 -6.52 -8.35 -36.05
C ASP A 179 -6.92 -9.31 -34.94
N VAL A 180 -6.17 -10.37 -34.79
CA VAL A 180 -6.36 -11.38 -33.74
C VAL A 180 -5.07 -11.53 -32.96
N LEU A 181 -5.15 -11.34 -31.64
CA LEU A 181 -4.03 -11.46 -30.71
C LEU A 181 -4.40 -12.47 -29.62
N ALA A 182 -3.57 -13.49 -29.42
CA ALA A 182 -3.75 -14.45 -28.34
C ALA A 182 -2.46 -14.62 -27.53
N GLY A 183 -2.62 -14.91 -26.25
CA GLY A 183 -1.45 -15.11 -25.39
C GLY A 183 -1.84 -15.69 -24.03
N GLY A 184 -0.80 -15.98 -23.25
CA GLY A 184 -0.97 -16.50 -21.90
C GLY A 184 0.27 -16.29 -21.04
N ASN A 185 0.11 -16.53 -19.75
CA ASN A 185 1.16 -16.40 -18.77
C ASN A 185 1.06 -17.45 -17.67
N LEU A 186 2.20 -17.75 -17.08
CA LEU A 186 2.37 -18.56 -15.88
C LEU A 186 3.17 -17.73 -14.88
N ARG A 187 2.80 -17.81 -13.59
CA ARG A 187 3.49 -17.10 -12.51
C ARG A 187 3.55 -17.97 -11.27
N LYS A 188 4.70 -17.95 -10.59
CA LYS A 188 4.87 -18.57 -9.28
C LYS A 188 5.56 -17.58 -8.36
N PHE A 189 4.90 -17.29 -7.24
CA PHE A 189 5.51 -16.62 -6.10
C PHE A 189 6.09 -17.68 -5.18
N ASP A 190 7.29 -17.43 -4.68
CA ASP A 190 7.99 -18.24 -3.70
C ASP A 190 8.42 -17.29 -2.58
N MET A 191 7.69 -17.31 -1.47
CA MET A 191 7.80 -16.33 -0.40
C MET A 191 8.51 -16.92 0.79
N PHE A 192 9.53 -16.20 1.27
CA PHE A 192 10.25 -16.57 2.46
C PHE A 192 10.60 -15.35 3.31
N THR A 193 9.96 -15.24 4.47
CA THR A 193 10.16 -14.15 5.44
C THR A 193 10.68 -14.65 6.79
N ASN A 194 10.94 -15.94 6.92
CA ASN A 194 11.40 -16.61 8.14
C ASN A 194 10.55 -16.25 9.38
N GLY A 195 9.23 -16.11 9.19
CA GLY A 195 8.28 -15.78 10.26
C GLY A 195 8.27 -14.31 10.68
N THR A 196 8.97 -13.42 9.98
CA THR A 196 8.98 -11.98 10.34
C THR A 196 7.77 -11.22 9.84
N LEU A 197 7.14 -11.68 8.76
CA LEU A 197 5.96 -11.09 8.15
C LEU A 197 4.85 -12.11 7.91
N LEU A 198 5.21 -13.28 7.42
CA LEU A 198 4.31 -14.39 7.10
C LEU A 198 4.54 -15.54 8.07
N ASP A 199 3.58 -16.44 8.22
CA ASP A 199 3.73 -17.65 9.03
C ASP A 199 4.48 -18.75 8.25
N ASP A 200 5.72 -18.45 7.85
CA ASP A 200 6.54 -19.26 6.95
C ASP A 200 7.84 -19.80 7.57
N LYS A 201 8.01 -19.67 8.90
CA LYS A 201 9.24 -20.13 9.57
C LYS A 201 9.49 -21.64 9.41
N ASN A 202 8.43 -22.43 9.35
CA ASN A 202 8.50 -23.91 9.30
C ASN A 202 7.79 -24.48 8.06
N LYS A 203 7.39 -23.65 7.12
CA LYS A 203 6.69 -24.05 5.90
C LYS A 203 6.97 -23.07 4.77
N GLU A 204 7.15 -23.57 3.58
CA GLU A 204 7.21 -22.77 2.37
C GLU A 204 5.81 -22.23 2.01
N ILE A 205 5.73 -20.97 1.61
CA ILE A 205 4.50 -20.37 1.08
C ILE A 205 4.71 -20.06 -0.39
N THR A 206 4.05 -20.80 -1.25
CA THR A 206 4.06 -20.58 -2.69
C THR A 206 2.66 -20.24 -3.19
N ILE A 207 2.57 -19.46 -4.27
CA ILE A 207 1.32 -19.18 -4.97
C ILE A 207 1.56 -19.29 -6.46
N SER A 208 0.79 -20.16 -7.11
CA SER A 208 0.82 -20.35 -8.56
C SER A 208 -0.38 -19.70 -9.22
N GLU A 209 -0.11 -19.02 -10.35
CA GLU A 209 -1.12 -18.36 -11.16
C GLU A 209 -0.91 -18.66 -12.64
N TYR A 210 -2.00 -18.76 -13.39
CA TYR A 210 -1.95 -18.80 -14.86
C TYR A 210 -3.11 -18.04 -15.48
N GLY A 211 -2.90 -17.57 -16.71
CA GLY A 211 -3.93 -16.88 -17.46
C GLY A 211 -3.74 -17.01 -18.97
N ALA A 212 -4.84 -16.84 -19.68
CA ALA A 212 -4.86 -16.81 -21.14
C ALA A 212 -5.84 -15.74 -21.63
N PHE A 213 -5.56 -15.12 -22.77
CA PHE A 213 -6.40 -14.10 -23.35
C PHE A 213 -6.51 -14.24 -24.87
N LEU A 214 -7.63 -13.72 -25.39
CA LEU A 214 -7.87 -13.49 -26.81
C LEU A 214 -8.35 -12.04 -26.98
N GLN A 215 -7.79 -11.33 -27.97
CA GLN A 215 -8.23 -10.00 -28.36
C GLN A 215 -8.49 -9.96 -29.87
N LEU A 216 -9.61 -9.37 -30.23
CA LEU A 216 -10.03 -9.13 -31.60
C LEU A 216 -10.12 -7.62 -31.83
N SER A 217 -9.61 -7.11 -32.93
CA SER A 217 -9.82 -5.71 -33.29
C SER A 217 -10.11 -5.54 -34.79
N LYS A 218 -10.95 -4.56 -35.11
CA LYS A 218 -11.31 -4.25 -36.48
C LYS A 218 -11.52 -2.77 -36.70
N LEU A 219 -10.99 -2.27 -37.79
CA LEU A 219 -11.29 -0.96 -38.36
C LEU A 219 -12.50 -1.07 -39.28
N LEU A 220 -13.44 -0.13 -39.17
CA LEU A 220 -14.69 -0.08 -39.90
C LEU A 220 -14.92 1.34 -40.44
N PHE A 221 -15.75 1.49 -41.47
CA PHE A 221 -16.17 2.78 -42.02
C PHE A 221 -14.96 3.65 -42.46
N GLU A 222 -14.13 3.12 -43.36
CA GLU A 222 -12.93 3.81 -43.83
C GLU A 222 -11.99 4.23 -42.67
N ASP A 223 -11.76 3.31 -41.75
CA ASP A 223 -10.90 3.47 -40.58
C ASP A 223 -11.35 4.52 -39.56
N LYS A 224 -12.55 5.09 -39.73
CA LYS A 224 -13.11 6.06 -38.78
C LYS A 224 -13.60 5.45 -37.47
N PHE A 225 -13.88 4.15 -37.46
CA PHE A 225 -14.38 3.46 -36.27
C PHE A 225 -13.53 2.22 -35.98
N LYS A 226 -12.88 2.20 -34.83
CA LYS A 226 -12.13 1.05 -34.33
C LYS A 226 -12.91 0.36 -33.22
N LEU A 227 -13.21 -0.93 -33.40
CA LEU A 227 -13.80 -1.78 -32.36
C LEU A 227 -12.75 -2.77 -31.87
N VAL A 228 -12.64 -2.90 -30.55
CA VAL A 228 -11.78 -3.90 -29.88
C VAL A 228 -12.62 -4.68 -28.88
N ALA A 229 -12.57 -6.00 -28.97
CA ALA A 229 -13.14 -6.91 -27.99
C ALA A 229 -12.05 -7.84 -27.48
N SER A 230 -12.01 -8.09 -26.19
CA SER A 230 -11.09 -9.05 -25.60
C SER A 230 -11.73 -9.79 -24.45
N ALA A 231 -11.22 -10.99 -24.20
CA ALA A 231 -11.60 -11.80 -23.06
C ALA A 231 -10.33 -12.44 -22.47
N ARG A 232 -10.28 -12.51 -21.16
CA ARG A 232 -9.17 -13.12 -20.44
C ARG A 232 -9.71 -14.03 -19.34
N TYR A 233 -9.08 -15.17 -19.16
CA TYR A 233 -9.28 -16.07 -18.03
C TYR A 233 -8.01 -16.16 -17.21
N ASP A 234 -8.14 -16.00 -15.89
CA ASP A 234 -7.05 -16.09 -14.94
C ASP A 234 -7.43 -17.01 -13.77
N LYS A 235 -6.47 -17.77 -13.29
CA LYS A 235 -6.62 -18.67 -12.16
C LYS A 235 -5.44 -18.50 -11.19
N ASN A 236 -5.76 -18.17 -9.94
CA ASN A 236 -4.87 -18.26 -8.79
C ASN A 236 -5.18 -19.57 -8.04
N GLU A 237 -4.18 -20.27 -7.49
CA GLU A 237 -4.41 -21.57 -6.82
C GLU A 237 -5.37 -21.47 -5.63
N ASN A 238 -5.37 -20.36 -4.89
CA ASN A 238 -6.20 -20.17 -3.70
C ASN A 238 -7.64 -19.75 -3.99
N PHE A 239 -7.95 -19.28 -5.21
CA PHE A 239 -9.24 -18.70 -5.56
C PHE A 239 -9.85 -19.35 -6.79
N LYS A 240 -11.15 -19.17 -6.99
CA LYS A 240 -11.83 -19.56 -8.23
C LYS A 240 -11.27 -18.76 -9.41
N GLY A 241 -11.32 -19.33 -10.61
CA GLY A 241 -10.93 -18.64 -11.83
C GLY A 241 -11.82 -17.44 -12.13
N SER A 242 -11.23 -16.39 -12.73
CA SER A 242 -11.90 -15.16 -13.10
C SER A 242 -11.91 -15.00 -14.62
N PHE A 243 -13.08 -14.66 -15.18
CA PHE A 243 -13.25 -14.35 -16.60
C PHE A 243 -13.56 -12.87 -16.77
N THR A 244 -12.74 -12.15 -17.55
CA THR A 244 -12.82 -10.69 -17.68
C THR A 244 -12.96 -10.27 -19.14
N PRO A 245 -14.20 -10.02 -19.61
CA PRO A 245 -14.46 -9.42 -20.92
C PRO A 245 -14.22 -7.91 -20.92
N ARG A 246 -13.81 -7.39 -22.07
CA ARG A 246 -13.67 -5.96 -22.36
C ARG A 246 -14.12 -5.68 -23.78
N VAL A 247 -14.84 -4.57 -23.96
CA VAL A 247 -15.19 -4.02 -25.27
C VAL A 247 -14.85 -2.52 -25.26
N SER A 248 -14.22 -2.05 -26.31
CA SER A 248 -13.93 -0.61 -26.48
C SER A 248 -14.13 -0.18 -27.93
N ALA A 249 -14.63 1.02 -28.10
CA ALA A 249 -14.85 1.66 -29.39
C ALA A 249 -14.15 3.02 -29.43
N VAL A 250 -13.54 3.33 -30.56
CA VAL A 250 -12.97 4.67 -30.86
C VAL A 250 -13.57 5.13 -32.18
N PHE A 251 -14.19 6.31 -32.14
CA PHE A 251 -14.74 6.98 -33.32
C PHE A 251 -13.92 8.24 -33.65
N SER A 252 -13.32 8.25 -34.83
CA SER A 252 -12.46 9.33 -35.35
C SER A 252 -13.11 9.97 -36.59
N PRO A 253 -14.13 10.84 -36.42
CA PRO A 253 -14.88 11.39 -37.55
C PRO A 253 -14.00 12.21 -38.51
N VAL A 254 -13.02 12.93 -37.97
CA VAL A 254 -12.03 13.70 -38.70
C VAL A 254 -10.68 13.58 -38.02
N LYS A 255 -9.61 13.93 -38.73
CA LYS A 255 -8.23 13.90 -38.22
C LYS A 255 -8.11 14.69 -36.91
N ASN A 256 -7.37 14.12 -35.95
CA ASN A 256 -7.12 14.71 -34.64
C ASN A 256 -8.34 14.83 -33.69
N HIS A 257 -9.46 14.19 -33.99
CA HIS A 257 -10.64 14.16 -33.11
C HIS A 257 -11.07 12.72 -32.87
N ASN A 258 -11.02 12.26 -31.61
CA ASN A 258 -11.31 10.90 -31.24
C ASN A 258 -12.28 10.87 -30.06
N PHE A 259 -13.40 10.21 -30.23
CA PHE A 259 -14.35 9.84 -29.18
C PHE A 259 -14.11 8.40 -28.79
N ARG A 260 -14.07 8.10 -27.51
CA ARG A 260 -13.87 6.75 -27.01
C ARG A 260 -14.95 6.35 -26.02
N ALA A 261 -15.34 5.08 -26.07
CA ALA A 261 -16.19 4.47 -25.07
C ALA A 261 -15.65 3.07 -24.76
N SER A 262 -15.71 2.65 -23.51
CA SER A 262 -15.35 1.30 -23.12
C SER A 262 -16.21 0.77 -21.99
N PHE A 263 -16.44 -0.53 -22.04
CA PHE A 263 -16.93 -1.36 -20.95
C PHE A 263 -15.88 -2.42 -20.66
N GLN A 264 -15.54 -2.61 -19.40
CA GLN A 264 -14.60 -3.65 -19.00
C GLN A 264 -14.97 -4.21 -17.63
N THR A 265 -14.74 -5.49 -17.48
CA THR A 265 -14.68 -6.12 -16.17
C THR A 265 -13.21 -6.38 -15.82
N GLY A 266 -12.93 -6.48 -14.53
CA GLY A 266 -11.61 -6.79 -14.02
C GLY A 266 -11.74 -7.47 -12.66
N PHE A 267 -10.61 -7.96 -12.16
CA PHE A 267 -10.51 -8.51 -10.82
C PHE A 267 -9.15 -8.17 -10.23
N ARG A 268 -9.07 -8.22 -8.91
CA ARG A 268 -7.81 -8.13 -8.17
C ARG A 268 -7.72 -9.29 -7.19
N ASN A 269 -6.77 -10.19 -7.40
CA ASN A 269 -6.44 -11.17 -6.37
C ASN A 269 -5.93 -10.45 -5.12
N PRO A 270 -6.29 -10.92 -3.92
CA PRO A 270 -5.61 -10.51 -2.71
C PRO A 270 -4.10 -10.68 -2.87
N THR A 271 -3.32 -9.72 -2.39
CA THR A 271 -1.86 -9.82 -2.43
C THR A 271 -1.38 -10.99 -1.56
N PRO A 272 -0.16 -11.50 -1.74
CA PRO A 272 0.40 -12.49 -0.82
C PRO A 272 0.34 -12.07 0.66
N VAL A 273 0.51 -10.78 0.93
CA VAL A 273 0.35 -10.22 2.29
C VAL A 273 -1.10 -10.32 2.76
N ASP A 274 -2.07 -9.93 1.94
CA ASP A 274 -3.50 -10.03 2.29
C ASP A 274 -3.92 -11.48 2.58
N GLN A 275 -3.25 -12.43 1.96
CA GLN A 275 -3.53 -13.87 2.09
C GLN A 275 -2.85 -14.51 3.31
N TYR A 276 -1.58 -14.16 3.60
CA TYR A 276 -0.71 -14.95 4.48
C TYR A 276 0.00 -14.16 5.59
N ILE A 277 -0.24 -12.85 5.73
CA ILE A 277 0.37 -12.09 6.82
C ILE A 277 -0.03 -12.66 8.19
N LYS A 278 0.95 -12.74 9.10
CA LYS A 278 0.75 -13.00 10.51
C LYS A 278 1.74 -12.15 11.29
N LEU A 279 1.35 -10.91 11.55
CA LEU A 279 2.24 -9.91 12.11
C LEU A 279 1.66 -9.36 13.41
N PHE A 280 2.43 -9.46 14.49
CA PHE A 280 2.11 -8.86 15.77
C PHE A 280 2.59 -7.40 15.80
N VAL A 281 1.66 -6.47 16.00
CA VAL A 281 1.93 -5.03 16.08
C VAL A 281 1.36 -4.45 17.38
N GLY A 282 2.07 -4.67 18.47
CA GLY A 282 1.62 -4.29 19.81
C GLY A 282 0.39 -5.11 20.25
N PRO A 283 -0.76 -4.49 20.57
CA PRO A 283 -1.92 -5.21 21.10
C PRO A 283 -2.72 -5.96 20.03
N ILE A 284 -2.41 -5.80 18.73
CA ILE A 284 -3.17 -6.34 17.61
C ILE A 284 -2.31 -7.31 16.80
N THR A 285 -2.87 -8.45 16.42
CA THR A 285 -2.30 -9.34 15.42
C THR A 285 -2.98 -9.10 14.07
N ILE A 286 -2.21 -8.70 13.06
CA ILE A 286 -2.68 -8.63 11.67
C ILE A 286 -2.65 -10.03 11.09
N LEU A 287 -3.79 -10.48 10.56
CA LEU A 287 -3.97 -11.84 10.07
C LEU A 287 -4.53 -11.84 8.65
N GLY A 288 -3.80 -12.50 7.74
CA GLY A 288 -4.21 -12.70 6.36
C GLY A 288 -5.46 -13.57 6.24
N GLY A 289 -6.25 -13.30 5.21
CA GLY A 289 -7.63 -13.74 5.10
C GLY A 289 -7.85 -15.13 4.52
N THR A 290 -6.83 -16.00 4.39
CA THR A 290 -7.02 -17.37 3.90
C THR A 290 -7.29 -18.36 5.03
N PRO A 291 -8.09 -19.43 4.78
CA PRO A 291 -8.30 -20.49 5.77
C PRO A 291 -7.00 -21.14 6.26
N ALA A 292 -6.04 -21.34 5.36
CA ALA A 292 -4.75 -21.94 5.68
C ALA A 292 -3.93 -21.08 6.65
N ASN A 293 -4.02 -19.75 6.53
CA ASN A 293 -3.28 -18.82 7.39
C ASN A 293 -3.90 -18.67 8.79
N SER A 294 -5.20 -18.87 8.92
CA SER A 294 -5.94 -18.77 10.19
C SER A 294 -6.12 -20.11 10.90
N ALA A 295 -5.59 -21.21 10.35
CA ALA A 295 -5.72 -22.53 10.92
C ALA A 295 -5.22 -22.55 12.38
N GLY A 296 -6.05 -23.09 13.29
CA GLY A 296 -5.79 -23.11 14.73
C GLY A 296 -5.99 -21.79 15.49
N LEU A 297 -6.40 -20.70 14.81
CA LEU A 297 -6.72 -19.42 15.42
C LEU A 297 -8.23 -19.17 15.43
N PRO A 298 -8.81 -18.69 16.56
CA PRO A 298 -10.25 -18.50 16.68
C PRO A 298 -10.76 -17.21 16.04
N ALA A 299 -9.90 -16.39 15.43
CA ALA A 299 -10.19 -15.03 14.99
C ALA A 299 -11.42 -14.91 14.06
N TYR A 300 -11.58 -15.84 13.10
CA TYR A 300 -12.72 -15.84 12.16
C TYR A 300 -13.98 -16.55 12.71
N SER A 301 -13.84 -17.41 13.70
CA SER A 301 -14.95 -18.26 14.20
C SER A 301 -15.47 -17.85 15.57
N ASN A 302 -14.60 -17.32 16.43
CA ASN A 302 -14.87 -17.01 17.82
C ASN A 302 -14.40 -15.60 18.20
N SER A 303 -15.09 -14.58 17.66
CA SER A 303 -14.78 -13.18 17.95
C SER A 303 -16.01 -12.30 17.97
N TYR A 304 -15.90 -11.16 18.63
CA TYR A 304 -16.89 -10.07 18.62
C TYR A 304 -16.40 -8.93 17.71
N THR A 305 -17.36 -8.15 17.17
CA THR A 305 -17.04 -6.94 16.44
C THR A 305 -16.45 -5.88 17.38
N SER A 306 -15.45 -5.14 16.93
CA SER A 306 -14.80 -4.09 17.75
C SER A 306 -15.79 -3.01 18.19
N SER A 307 -16.75 -2.63 17.33
CA SER A 307 -17.79 -1.65 17.69
C SER A 307 -18.69 -2.13 18.82
N SER A 308 -19.09 -3.41 18.81
CA SER A 308 -19.93 -3.99 19.87
C SER A 308 -19.18 -4.09 21.20
N VAL A 309 -17.89 -4.41 21.16
CA VAL A 309 -17.03 -4.42 22.35
C VAL A 309 -16.89 -3.02 22.95
N SER A 310 -16.72 -1.99 22.12
CA SER A 310 -16.67 -0.60 22.56
C SER A 310 -17.99 -0.15 23.19
N ALA A 311 -19.14 -0.49 22.59
CA ALA A 311 -20.45 -0.18 23.11
C ALA A 311 -20.70 -0.88 24.46
N PHE A 312 -20.36 -2.17 24.57
CA PHE A 312 -20.43 -2.93 25.80
C PHE A 312 -19.54 -2.32 26.89
N GLY A 313 -18.29 -1.99 26.60
CA GLY A 313 -17.36 -1.37 27.55
C GLY A 313 -17.86 -0.02 28.08
N ALA A 314 -18.41 0.83 27.21
CA ALA A 314 -18.99 2.11 27.59
C ALA A 314 -20.23 1.93 28.53
N ALA A 315 -21.15 1.02 28.16
CA ALA A 315 -22.34 0.74 28.95
C ALA A 315 -22.01 0.09 30.32
N PHE A 316 -21.05 -0.84 30.33
CA PHE A 316 -20.53 -1.43 31.57
C PHE A 316 -19.90 -0.36 32.46
N GLY A 317 -19.03 0.50 31.94
CA GLY A 317 -18.40 1.57 32.70
C GLY A 317 -19.41 2.55 33.30
N ALA A 318 -20.45 2.92 32.55
CA ALA A 318 -21.54 3.77 33.04
C ALA A 318 -22.34 3.09 34.17
N ALA A 319 -22.68 1.81 34.04
CA ALA A 319 -23.42 1.05 35.04
C ALA A 319 -22.60 0.91 36.35
N VAL A 320 -21.33 0.56 36.27
CA VAL A 320 -20.46 0.48 37.44
C VAL A 320 -20.23 1.85 38.08
N GLY A 321 -20.07 2.91 37.29
CA GLY A 321 -19.93 4.28 37.75
C GLY A 321 -21.18 4.80 38.48
N SER A 322 -22.37 4.25 38.19
CA SER A 322 -23.63 4.52 38.89
C SER A 322 -23.90 3.60 40.10
N GLY A 323 -22.91 2.76 40.49
CA GLY A 323 -23.00 1.88 41.64
C GLY A 323 -23.53 0.47 41.35
N THR A 324 -23.79 0.09 40.10
CA THR A 324 -24.21 -1.28 39.77
C THR A 324 -23.04 -2.26 39.99
N PRO A 325 -23.25 -3.37 40.72
CA PRO A 325 -22.21 -4.37 40.91
C PRO A 325 -21.71 -4.95 39.56
N PRO A 326 -20.40 -5.16 39.40
CA PRO A 326 -19.84 -5.61 38.13
C PRO A 326 -20.51 -6.85 37.50
N PRO A 327 -20.84 -7.94 38.24
CA PRO A 327 -21.55 -9.08 37.66
C PRO A 327 -22.93 -8.72 37.08
N THR A 328 -23.67 -7.86 37.78
CA THR A 328 -25.00 -7.36 37.35
C THR A 328 -24.83 -6.44 36.12
N ALA A 329 -23.81 -5.57 36.10
CA ALA A 329 -23.51 -4.71 34.97
C ALA A 329 -23.17 -5.52 33.73
N ILE A 330 -22.42 -6.63 33.85
CA ILE A 330 -22.15 -7.56 32.74
C ILE A 330 -23.45 -8.20 32.26
N ALA A 331 -24.24 -8.77 33.15
CA ALA A 331 -25.50 -9.46 32.82
C ALA A 331 -26.45 -8.55 32.03
N ASN A 332 -26.58 -7.29 32.47
CA ASN A 332 -27.47 -6.30 31.88
C ASN A 332 -26.99 -5.80 30.50
N ASN A 333 -25.67 -5.77 30.24
CA ASN A 333 -25.10 -5.13 29.06
C ASN A 333 -24.50 -6.12 28.04
N LYS A 334 -24.34 -7.42 28.38
CA LYS A 334 -23.74 -8.41 27.48
C LYS A 334 -24.48 -8.55 26.14
N HIS A 335 -25.77 -8.19 26.06
CA HIS A 335 -26.57 -8.21 24.84
C HIS A 335 -26.04 -7.23 23.74
N LEU A 336 -25.21 -6.25 24.12
CA LEU A 336 -24.54 -5.35 23.21
C LEU A 336 -23.40 -6.03 22.44
N LEU A 337 -22.84 -7.13 22.98
CA LEU A 337 -21.78 -7.87 22.31
C LEU A 337 -22.35 -8.66 21.13
N GLN A 338 -21.81 -8.40 19.94
CA GLN A 338 -22.24 -9.03 18.69
C GLN A 338 -21.13 -9.92 18.14
N LYS A 339 -21.44 -11.21 17.96
CA LYS A 339 -20.52 -12.13 17.28
C LYS A 339 -20.16 -11.58 15.91
N SER A 340 -18.87 -11.58 15.59
CA SER A 340 -18.43 -11.18 14.27
C SER A 340 -18.79 -12.24 13.23
N ASN A 341 -19.05 -11.80 12.00
CA ASN A 341 -19.32 -12.66 10.85
C ASN A 341 -18.37 -12.31 9.71
N VAL A 342 -17.08 -12.28 10.00
CA VAL A 342 -16.04 -11.97 9.03
C VAL A 342 -15.81 -13.18 8.13
N ALA A 343 -15.96 -12.99 6.82
CA ALA A 343 -15.69 -14.03 5.83
C ALA A 343 -14.20 -14.06 5.45
N TYR A 344 -13.74 -15.23 4.98
CA TYR A 344 -12.43 -15.33 4.35
C TYR A 344 -12.34 -14.50 3.07
N ILE A 345 -11.13 -14.02 2.79
CA ILE A 345 -10.86 -13.14 1.65
C ILE A 345 -11.06 -13.84 0.31
N LYS A 346 -11.54 -13.11 -0.67
CA LYS A 346 -11.69 -13.54 -2.07
C LYS A 346 -11.30 -12.40 -3.02
N PRO A 347 -11.10 -12.71 -4.31
CA PRO A 347 -10.77 -11.69 -5.30
C PRO A 347 -11.84 -10.60 -5.38
N GLU A 348 -11.39 -9.36 -5.37
CA GLU A 348 -12.21 -8.19 -5.66
C GLU A 348 -12.54 -8.13 -7.14
N GLN A 349 -13.76 -7.73 -7.49
CA GLN A 349 -14.21 -7.59 -8.86
C GLN A 349 -14.60 -6.14 -9.16
N ILE A 350 -14.41 -5.73 -10.40
CA ILE A 350 -14.78 -4.40 -10.88
C ILE A 350 -15.49 -4.51 -12.24
N GLU A 351 -16.54 -3.71 -12.38
CA GLU A 351 -17.14 -3.35 -13.65
C GLU A 351 -16.95 -1.87 -13.89
N SER A 352 -16.40 -1.48 -15.03
CA SER A 352 -16.07 -0.08 -15.32
C SER A 352 -16.59 0.34 -16.69
N TYR A 353 -17.17 1.51 -16.73
CA TYR A 353 -17.66 2.20 -17.93
C TYR A 353 -16.84 3.49 -18.08
N GLU A 354 -16.33 3.76 -19.26
CA GLU A 354 -15.59 4.99 -19.56
C GLU A 354 -16.06 5.59 -20.88
N ILE A 355 -16.18 6.93 -20.89
CA ILE A 355 -16.34 7.72 -22.10
C ILE A 355 -15.29 8.81 -22.11
N GLY A 356 -14.84 9.22 -23.30
CA GLY A 356 -13.86 10.27 -23.39
C GLY A 356 -13.76 10.86 -24.78
N TYR A 357 -13.16 12.04 -24.82
CA TYR A 357 -12.83 12.74 -26.06
C TYR A 357 -11.39 13.23 -25.99
N LYS A 358 -10.68 13.09 -27.10
CA LYS A 358 -9.33 13.60 -27.28
C LYS A 358 -9.23 14.29 -28.63
N GLY A 359 -8.81 15.57 -28.65
CA GLY A 359 -8.74 16.32 -29.89
C GLY A 359 -7.73 17.44 -29.87
N LEU A 360 -7.34 17.89 -31.08
CA LEU A 360 -6.50 19.05 -31.31
C LEU A 360 -7.27 20.05 -32.18
N ILE A 361 -7.72 21.14 -31.57
CA ILE A 361 -8.52 22.19 -32.21
C ILE A 361 -7.60 23.25 -32.77
N SER A 362 -7.75 23.56 -34.07
CA SER A 362 -6.99 24.57 -34.78
C SER A 362 -5.48 24.48 -34.60
N GLU A 363 -4.96 23.25 -34.43
CA GLU A 363 -3.54 22.95 -34.19
C GLU A 363 -2.92 23.64 -32.94
N LYS A 364 -3.75 24.28 -32.12
CA LYS A 364 -3.31 25.06 -30.96
C LYS A 364 -3.83 24.59 -29.63
N LEU A 365 -5.05 24.08 -29.58
CA LEU A 365 -5.66 23.63 -28.32
C LEU A 365 -5.86 22.13 -28.32
N PHE A 366 -5.02 21.44 -27.56
CA PHE A 366 -5.20 20.03 -27.28
C PHE A 366 -6.13 19.86 -26.07
N ILE A 367 -7.14 18.98 -26.21
CA ILE A 367 -8.11 18.64 -25.18
C ILE A 367 -8.08 17.13 -24.98
N ASP A 368 -8.04 16.67 -23.74
CA ASP A 368 -8.31 15.27 -23.35
C ASP A 368 -9.25 15.29 -22.15
N ILE A 369 -10.46 14.82 -22.33
CA ILE A 369 -11.46 14.71 -21.28
C ILE A 369 -11.99 13.29 -21.22
N ASN A 370 -12.15 12.78 -20.00
CA ASN A 370 -12.81 11.51 -19.77
C ASN A 370 -13.69 11.55 -18.52
N TYR A 371 -14.63 10.64 -18.48
CA TYR A 371 -15.42 10.29 -17.31
C TYR A 371 -15.50 8.79 -17.20
N TYR A 372 -15.38 8.28 -15.97
CA TYR A 372 -15.58 6.87 -15.68
C TYR A 372 -16.53 6.67 -14.51
N TYR A 373 -17.22 5.53 -14.53
CA TYR A 373 -18.01 5.01 -13.43
C TYR A 373 -17.69 3.53 -13.23
N SER A 374 -17.39 3.15 -11.99
CA SER A 374 -16.98 1.78 -11.65
C SER A 374 -17.76 1.26 -10.45
N ASN A 375 -18.20 0.01 -10.52
CA ASN A 375 -18.79 -0.73 -9.42
C ASN A 375 -17.81 -1.81 -8.97
N TYR A 376 -17.58 -1.87 -7.66
CA TYR A 376 -16.78 -2.90 -7.04
C TYR A 376 -17.67 -3.89 -6.30
N GLN A 377 -17.34 -5.17 -6.41
CA GLN A 377 -17.89 -6.25 -5.61
C GLN A 377 -16.76 -6.90 -4.84
N ASP A 378 -17.05 -7.38 -3.63
CA ASP A 378 -16.06 -8.01 -2.76
C ASP A 378 -14.81 -7.11 -2.55
N PHE A 379 -15.01 -5.81 -2.34
CA PHE A 379 -13.91 -4.86 -2.12
C PHE A 379 -13.06 -5.28 -0.92
N ILE A 380 -11.74 -5.42 -1.13
CA ILE A 380 -10.81 -5.89 -0.10
C ILE A 380 -10.61 -4.79 0.94
N LEU A 381 -10.81 -5.14 2.21
CA LEU A 381 -10.65 -4.25 3.35
C LEU A 381 -10.22 -5.02 4.61
N ASN A 382 -10.09 -4.30 5.71
CA ASN A 382 -9.77 -4.87 7.01
C ASN A 382 -10.91 -4.65 8.00
N GLN A 383 -11.08 -5.63 8.91
CA GLN A 383 -11.94 -5.49 10.08
C GLN A 383 -11.16 -5.83 11.36
N VAL A 384 -11.42 -5.07 12.42
CA VAL A 384 -10.91 -5.40 13.75
C VAL A 384 -11.94 -6.21 14.51
N VAL A 385 -11.49 -7.31 15.08
CA VAL A 385 -12.30 -8.18 15.93
C VAL A 385 -11.56 -8.46 17.24
N ILE A 386 -12.34 -8.75 18.28
CA ILE A 386 -11.83 -9.12 19.60
C ILE A 386 -12.20 -10.57 19.89
N SER A 387 -11.20 -11.42 20.07
CA SER A 387 -11.36 -12.87 20.23
C SER A 387 -10.97 -13.29 21.65
N PRO A 388 -11.96 -13.63 22.50
CA PRO A 388 -11.71 -14.26 23.79
C PRO A 388 -11.33 -15.73 23.60
N THR A 389 -10.78 -16.35 24.65
CA THR A 389 -10.53 -17.80 24.70
C THR A 389 -11.83 -18.58 24.94
N SER A 390 -12.72 -18.04 25.76
CA SER A 390 -14.07 -18.60 25.95
C SER A 390 -14.92 -18.47 24.69
N PRO A 391 -15.85 -19.39 24.42
CA PRO A 391 -16.81 -19.23 23.33
C PRO A 391 -17.56 -17.89 23.43
N VAL A 392 -17.69 -17.17 22.31
CA VAL A 392 -18.39 -15.86 22.27
C VAL A 392 -19.89 -15.98 22.55
N LEU A 393 -20.50 -17.13 22.24
CA LEU A 393 -21.89 -17.42 22.58
C LEU A 393 -21.97 -18.50 23.66
N ALA A 394 -22.91 -18.33 24.58
CA ALA A 394 -23.32 -19.34 25.53
C ALA A 394 -24.24 -20.38 24.85
N ALA A 395 -24.58 -21.45 25.53
CA ALA A 395 -25.42 -22.53 25.01
C ALA A 395 -26.83 -22.08 24.58
N ASP A 396 -27.33 -20.99 25.19
CA ASP A 396 -28.62 -20.38 24.84
C ASP A 396 -28.56 -19.40 23.65
N GLY A 397 -27.40 -19.28 23.00
CA GLY A 397 -27.15 -18.39 21.87
C GLY A 397 -26.94 -16.91 22.24
N THR A 398 -26.98 -16.54 23.53
CA THR A 398 -26.67 -15.19 23.99
C THR A 398 -25.16 -14.98 24.15
N ALA A 399 -24.72 -13.73 24.28
CA ALA A 399 -23.30 -13.46 24.55
C ALA A 399 -22.86 -14.08 25.88
N ASN A 400 -21.69 -14.78 25.85
CA ASN A 400 -21.15 -15.52 26.98
C ASN A 400 -20.58 -14.57 28.05
N PRO A 401 -21.04 -14.64 29.31
CA PRO A 401 -20.50 -13.81 30.41
C PRO A 401 -19.00 -14.01 30.65
N ALA A 402 -18.48 -15.23 30.47
CA ALA A 402 -17.04 -15.51 30.62
C ALA A 402 -16.23 -14.74 29.55
N ALA A 403 -16.66 -14.78 28.29
CA ALA A 403 -16.05 -14.03 27.22
C ALA A 403 -16.13 -12.49 27.46
N ALA A 404 -17.25 -12.00 27.99
CA ALA A 404 -17.39 -10.60 28.38
C ALA A 404 -16.40 -10.20 29.50
N MET A 405 -16.17 -11.07 30.47
CA MET A 405 -15.18 -10.86 31.53
C MET A 405 -13.75 -10.82 30.98
N GLU A 406 -13.38 -11.71 30.06
CA GLU A 406 -12.06 -11.69 29.40
C GLU A 406 -11.81 -10.36 28.67
N ILE A 407 -12.84 -9.80 28.02
CA ILE A 407 -12.76 -8.49 27.36
C ILE A 407 -12.46 -7.39 28.37
N LEU A 408 -13.21 -7.33 29.46
CA LEU A 408 -13.04 -6.31 30.51
C LEU A 408 -11.67 -6.40 31.18
N ASN A 409 -11.15 -7.61 31.37
CA ASN A 409 -9.84 -7.88 31.94
C ASN A 409 -8.68 -7.74 30.92
N ARG A 410 -8.97 -7.34 29.66
CA ARG A 410 -7.99 -7.22 28.56
C ARG A 410 -7.23 -8.53 28.27
N GLN A 411 -7.90 -9.67 28.47
CA GLN A 411 -7.37 -11.01 28.21
C GLN A 411 -7.72 -11.51 26.80
N ALA A 412 -8.72 -10.89 26.15
CA ALA A 412 -9.10 -11.20 24.78
C ALA A 412 -8.09 -10.61 23.78
N GLN A 413 -7.73 -11.40 22.74
CA GLN A 413 -6.81 -11.00 21.70
C GLN A 413 -7.52 -10.17 20.63
N ALA A 414 -6.95 -9.03 20.26
CA ALA A 414 -7.40 -8.25 19.11
C ALA A 414 -6.74 -8.75 17.82
N TYR A 415 -7.54 -8.89 16.77
CA TYR A 415 -7.07 -9.22 15.43
C TYR A 415 -7.56 -8.18 14.43
N GLN A 416 -6.69 -7.81 13.50
CA GLN A 416 -7.07 -7.10 12.27
C GLN A 416 -7.08 -8.13 11.14
N LEU A 417 -8.28 -8.44 10.65
CA LEU A 417 -8.52 -9.49 9.65
C LEU A 417 -8.64 -8.89 8.26
N TYR A 418 -7.96 -9.46 7.28
CA TYR A 418 -8.23 -9.19 5.87
C TYR A 418 -9.50 -9.92 5.44
N THR A 419 -10.42 -9.18 4.81
CA THR A 419 -11.72 -9.66 4.38
C THR A 419 -12.23 -8.84 3.20
N ASN A 420 -13.47 -9.04 2.81
CA ASN A 420 -14.14 -8.25 1.78
C ASN A 420 -15.30 -7.46 2.37
N ALA A 421 -15.59 -6.29 1.80
CA ALA A 421 -16.80 -5.56 2.10
C ALA A 421 -18.04 -6.38 1.71
N SER A 422 -19.03 -6.42 2.60
CA SER A 422 -20.38 -6.92 2.27
C SER A 422 -21.15 -5.94 1.40
N ASP A 423 -20.73 -4.68 1.38
CA ASP A 423 -21.42 -3.55 0.79
C ASP A 423 -20.89 -3.26 -0.62
N LYS A 424 -21.74 -2.65 -1.46
CA LYS A 424 -21.31 -2.22 -2.80
C LYS A 424 -20.50 -0.94 -2.68
N VAL A 425 -19.31 -0.95 -3.26
CA VAL A 425 -18.45 0.22 -3.40
C VAL A 425 -18.55 0.73 -4.83
N SER A 426 -18.79 2.01 -5.03
CA SER A 426 -18.70 2.64 -6.34
C SER A 426 -17.65 3.73 -6.37
N ALA A 427 -17.00 3.88 -7.51
CA ALA A 427 -16.06 4.96 -7.78
C ALA A 427 -16.44 5.64 -9.08
N GLN A 428 -16.34 6.96 -9.11
CA GLN A 428 -16.51 7.73 -10.32
C GLN A 428 -15.51 8.86 -10.36
N GLY A 429 -15.17 9.29 -11.56
CA GLY A 429 -14.24 10.40 -11.71
C GLY A 429 -14.22 10.95 -13.12
N SER A 430 -13.66 12.13 -13.23
CA SER A 430 -13.45 12.83 -14.48
C SER A 430 -12.05 13.45 -14.49
N SER A 431 -11.40 13.39 -15.64
CA SER A 431 -10.14 14.10 -15.85
C SER A 431 -10.27 15.03 -17.05
N LEU A 432 -9.81 16.26 -16.90
CA LEU A 432 -9.71 17.25 -17.96
C LEU A 432 -8.24 17.65 -18.12
N GLY A 433 -7.68 17.43 -19.30
CA GLY A 433 -6.37 17.91 -19.71
C GLY A 433 -6.51 18.90 -20.85
N LEU A 434 -5.88 20.06 -20.71
CA LEU A 434 -5.83 21.12 -21.71
C LEU A 434 -4.38 21.51 -21.96
N THR A 435 -3.98 21.60 -23.23
CA THR A 435 -2.68 22.19 -23.60
C THR A 435 -2.89 23.21 -24.70
N TYR A 436 -2.45 24.43 -24.45
CA TYR A 436 -2.48 25.49 -25.45
C TYR A 436 -1.06 25.82 -25.93
N TYR A 437 -0.86 25.76 -27.24
CA TYR A 437 0.40 26.07 -27.91
C TYR A 437 0.37 27.50 -28.40
N PHE A 438 1.11 28.37 -27.72
CA PHE A 438 1.26 29.77 -28.08
C PHE A 438 2.38 29.97 -29.13
N PRO A 439 2.39 31.11 -29.82
CA PRO A 439 3.53 31.53 -30.62
C PRO A 439 4.85 31.50 -29.81
N LYS A 440 5.99 31.45 -30.52
CA LYS A 440 7.33 31.46 -29.93
C LYS A 440 7.58 30.30 -28.92
N SER A 441 7.00 29.13 -29.16
CA SER A 441 7.21 27.89 -28.37
C SER A 441 6.75 27.95 -26.89
N TYR A 442 5.90 28.89 -26.52
CA TYR A 442 5.25 28.86 -25.21
C TYR A 442 4.15 27.80 -25.20
N GLN A 443 4.07 27.08 -24.12
CA GLN A 443 3.06 26.05 -23.89
C GLN A 443 2.47 26.21 -22.48
N LEU A 444 1.14 26.28 -22.39
CA LEU A 444 0.41 26.21 -21.14
C LEU A 444 -0.36 24.90 -21.10
N THR A 445 -0.06 24.07 -20.10
CA THR A 445 -0.76 22.80 -19.87
C THR A 445 -1.43 22.83 -18.52
N GLY A 446 -2.73 22.53 -18.49
CA GLY A 446 -3.49 22.33 -17.27
C GLY A 446 -4.11 20.94 -17.26
N ASN A 447 -4.12 20.29 -16.11
CA ASN A 447 -4.96 19.13 -15.90
C ASN A 447 -5.62 19.17 -14.52
N SER A 448 -6.83 18.66 -14.45
CA SER A 448 -7.58 18.51 -13.21
C SER A 448 -8.29 17.17 -13.21
N THR A 449 -8.20 16.48 -12.09
CA THR A 449 -8.87 15.20 -11.85
C THR A 449 -9.79 15.35 -10.65
N TRP A 450 -11.04 14.96 -10.84
CA TRP A 450 -12.02 14.77 -9.79
C TRP A 450 -12.26 13.28 -9.59
N THR A 451 -12.31 12.82 -8.32
CA THR A 451 -12.58 11.44 -7.95
C THR A 451 -13.53 11.39 -6.76
N SER A 452 -14.50 10.50 -6.81
CA SER A 452 -15.45 10.26 -5.72
C SER A 452 -15.62 8.77 -5.51
N PHE A 453 -15.54 8.36 -4.26
CA PHE A 453 -15.84 7.01 -3.79
C PHE A 453 -17.10 7.04 -2.94
N ASP A 454 -17.96 6.05 -3.11
CA ASP A 454 -19.17 5.87 -2.32
C ASP A 454 -19.21 4.42 -1.80
N LEU A 455 -19.25 4.31 -0.47
CA LEU A 455 -19.41 3.05 0.25
C LEU A 455 -20.86 2.99 0.74
N LYS A 456 -21.74 2.37 -0.04
CA LYS A 456 -23.17 2.25 0.28
C LYS A 456 -23.38 1.22 1.39
N GLY A 457 -24.07 1.61 2.46
CA GLY A 457 -24.36 0.71 3.57
C GLY A 457 -23.21 0.55 4.55
N ALA A 458 -22.46 1.62 4.80
CA ALA A 458 -21.21 1.59 5.59
C ALA A 458 -21.37 0.81 6.90
N ASN A 459 -20.87 -0.42 6.92
CA ASN A 459 -20.65 -1.16 8.16
C ASN A 459 -19.59 -0.42 8.98
N PRO A 460 -19.88 0.03 10.22
CA PRO A 460 -18.94 0.79 11.04
C PRO A 460 -17.66 0.01 11.39
N ASN A 461 -17.67 -1.30 11.20
CA ASN A 461 -16.47 -2.14 11.39
C ASN A 461 -15.58 -2.20 10.16
N ASN A 462 -16.03 -1.72 8.99
CA ASN A 462 -15.25 -1.66 7.76
C ASN A 462 -14.34 -0.43 7.78
N ILE A 463 -13.10 -0.60 7.36
CA ILE A 463 -12.11 0.47 7.31
C ILE A 463 -11.72 0.70 5.85
N PRO A 464 -12.40 1.64 5.17
CA PRO A 464 -12.08 1.98 3.80
C PRO A 464 -10.86 2.92 3.76
N ALA A 465 -9.69 2.40 3.41
CA ALA A 465 -8.46 3.17 3.26
C ALA A 465 -8.30 3.68 1.82
N PHE A 466 -9.21 4.52 1.34
CA PHE A 466 -9.11 5.07 -0.02
C PHE A 466 -7.95 6.05 -0.17
N ASN A 467 -7.61 6.82 0.88
CA ASN A 467 -6.44 7.70 0.96
C ASN A 467 -6.23 8.58 -0.29
N THR A 468 -7.31 9.09 -0.86
CA THR A 468 -7.31 9.77 -2.15
C THR A 468 -7.96 11.14 -2.03
N PRO A 469 -7.28 12.22 -2.47
CA PRO A 469 -7.88 13.56 -2.53
C PRO A 469 -9.00 13.60 -3.58
N LYS A 470 -10.08 14.32 -3.27
CA LYS A 470 -11.22 14.49 -4.18
C LYS A 470 -10.86 15.26 -5.44
N PHE A 471 -9.96 16.22 -5.34
CA PHE A 471 -9.46 17.01 -6.45
C PHE A 471 -7.94 17.09 -6.45
N VAL A 472 -7.35 16.91 -7.63
CA VAL A 472 -5.93 17.17 -7.90
C VAL A 472 -5.83 17.96 -9.20
N SER A 473 -5.11 19.09 -9.17
CA SER A 473 -4.91 19.95 -10.34
C SER A 473 -3.45 20.30 -10.51
N ASN A 474 -3.00 20.36 -11.75
CA ASN A 474 -1.66 20.82 -12.12
C ASN A 474 -1.77 21.86 -13.23
N LEU A 475 -0.90 22.87 -13.16
CA LEU A 475 -0.75 23.90 -14.18
C LEU A 475 0.73 24.03 -14.50
N ILE A 476 1.09 23.98 -15.79
CA ILE A 476 2.47 24.04 -16.26
C ILE A 476 2.59 25.09 -17.35
N LEU A 477 3.48 26.06 -17.15
CA LEU A 477 3.91 26.99 -18.17
C LEU A 477 5.34 26.67 -18.56
N SER A 478 5.59 26.47 -19.85
CA SER A 478 6.92 26.12 -20.32
C SER A 478 7.26 26.78 -21.65
N ASN A 479 8.56 26.94 -21.88
CA ASN A 479 9.12 27.32 -23.17
C ASN A 479 10.48 26.62 -23.33
N ARG A 480 10.66 25.87 -24.40
CA ARG A 480 11.90 25.12 -24.67
C ARG A 480 12.99 25.96 -25.34
N ASN A 481 12.62 27.11 -25.89
CA ASN A 481 13.50 28.00 -26.65
C ASN A 481 13.19 29.46 -26.31
N LEU A 482 13.19 29.80 -25.00
CA LEU A 482 13.00 31.18 -24.54
C LEU A 482 14.07 32.10 -25.12
N PHE A 483 15.32 31.64 -25.07
CA PHE A 483 16.47 32.20 -25.78
C PHE A 483 17.23 31.05 -26.47
N LYS A 484 18.25 31.35 -27.26
CA LYS A 484 19.11 30.35 -27.88
C LYS A 484 19.65 29.39 -26.81
N ASN A 485 19.28 28.11 -26.90
CA ASN A 485 19.69 27.04 -26.00
C ASN A 485 19.12 27.11 -24.55
N ILE A 486 18.28 28.09 -24.21
CA ILE A 486 17.71 28.21 -22.87
C ILE A 486 16.20 27.96 -22.93
N GLY A 487 15.73 27.10 -22.07
CA GLY A 487 14.33 26.85 -21.83
C GLY A 487 13.97 26.92 -20.34
N PHE A 488 12.69 27.03 -20.05
CA PHE A 488 12.18 26.97 -18.68
C PHE A 488 10.90 26.16 -18.59
N SER A 489 10.56 25.71 -17.37
CA SER A 489 9.26 25.16 -17.01
C SER A 489 8.92 25.58 -15.60
N MET A 490 7.70 26.06 -15.39
CA MET A 490 7.12 26.33 -14.08
C MET A 490 5.89 25.46 -13.94
N ASN A 491 5.73 24.82 -12.79
CA ASN A 491 4.57 24.00 -12.50
C ASN A 491 3.98 24.32 -11.13
N TYR A 492 2.66 24.37 -11.07
CA TYR A 492 1.93 24.47 -9.82
C TYR A 492 1.01 23.25 -9.68
N ARG A 493 1.16 22.52 -8.60
CA ARG A 493 0.30 21.39 -8.24
C ARG A 493 -0.52 21.75 -7.01
N TRP A 494 -1.81 21.46 -7.03
CA TRP A 494 -2.71 21.61 -5.91
C TRP A 494 -3.53 20.34 -5.69
N GLN A 495 -3.82 20.01 -4.43
CA GLN A 495 -4.73 18.94 -4.06
C GLN A 495 -5.64 19.36 -2.91
N SER A 496 -6.87 18.82 -2.90
CA SER A 496 -7.81 19.01 -1.80
C SER A 496 -7.40 18.20 -0.58
N ALA A 497 -7.90 18.60 0.60
CA ALA A 497 -7.78 17.82 1.82
C ALA A 497 -8.53 16.48 1.70
N PHE A 498 -8.04 15.46 2.40
CA PHE A 498 -8.66 14.14 2.45
C PHE A 498 -8.31 13.38 3.74
N ASN A 499 -9.11 12.38 4.07
CA ASN A 499 -8.84 11.52 5.20
C ASN A 499 -7.82 10.44 4.82
N TRP A 500 -6.88 10.21 5.72
CA TRP A 500 -5.85 9.19 5.59
C TRP A 500 -6.03 8.14 6.67
N VAL A 501 -6.14 6.88 6.28
CA VAL A 501 -6.13 5.73 7.18
C VAL A 501 -4.82 4.99 6.97
N GLY A 502 -4.01 4.87 8.01
CA GLY A 502 -2.77 4.09 7.99
C GLY A 502 -3.09 2.60 8.01
N SER A 503 -2.36 1.80 7.21
CA SER A 503 -2.59 0.35 7.09
C SER A 503 -2.46 -0.39 8.42
N PHE A 504 -1.81 0.21 9.40
CA PHE A 504 -1.44 -0.44 10.66
C PHE A 504 -1.52 0.49 11.89
N SER A 505 -1.75 1.79 11.76
CA SER A 505 -2.03 2.64 12.92
C SER A 505 -3.41 2.26 13.45
N ASP A 506 -3.69 2.51 14.71
CA ASP A 506 -4.94 2.19 15.45
C ASP A 506 -6.26 2.47 14.70
N LEU A 507 -6.22 2.43 13.37
CA LEU A 507 -7.32 2.60 12.41
C LEU A 507 -8.04 3.94 12.57
N GLN A 508 -7.43 4.87 13.32
CA GLN A 508 -7.95 6.23 13.45
C GLN A 508 -7.59 7.01 12.18
N PRO A 509 -8.58 7.60 11.51
CA PRO A 509 -8.32 8.43 10.35
C PRO A 509 -7.55 9.69 10.77
N GLY A 510 -6.42 9.93 10.13
CA GLY A 510 -5.76 11.23 10.13
C GLY A 510 -6.33 12.11 9.03
N ARG A 511 -6.05 13.41 9.05
CA ARG A 511 -6.43 14.34 8.00
C ARG A 511 -5.19 14.91 7.33
N ILE A 512 -5.11 14.77 6.03
CA ILE A 512 -4.15 15.47 5.18
C ILE A 512 -4.80 16.75 4.68
N GLU A 513 -4.24 17.89 5.05
CA GLU A 513 -4.77 19.19 4.64
C GLU A 513 -4.52 19.46 3.15
N ALA A 514 -5.33 20.36 2.58
CA ALA A 514 -5.12 20.82 1.22
C ALA A 514 -3.82 21.62 1.12
N TYR A 515 -3.05 21.36 0.08
CA TYR A 515 -1.83 22.13 -0.16
C TYR A 515 -1.54 22.31 -1.64
N GLY A 516 -0.74 23.36 -1.94
CA GLY A 516 -0.20 23.62 -3.25
C GLY A 516 1.32 23.72 -3.21
N GLN A 517 1.96 23.31 -4.30
CA GLN A 517 3.41 23.33 -4.47
C GLN A 517 3.77 23.96 -5.80
N LEU A 518 4.67 24.93 -5.74
CA LEU A 518 5.26 25.57 -6.92
C LEU A 518 6.62 24.93 -7.20
N GLY A 519 6.82 24.49 -8.43
CA GLY A 519 8.12 24.03 -8.92
C GLY A 519 8.56 24.87 -10.12
N ALA A 520 9.86 24.97 -10.33
CA ALA A 520 10.41 25.60 -11.52
C ALA A 520 11.77 24.98 -11.88
N GLN A 521 12.07 24.99 -13.19
CA GLN A 521 13.40 24.62 -13.69
C GLN A 521 13.79 25.49 -14.86
N VAL A 522 15.10 25.69 -15.01
CA VAL A 522 15.74 26.24 -16.21
C VAL A 522 16.58 25.15 -16.84
N SER A 523 16.55 25.06 -18.15
CA SER A 523 17.36 24.13 -18.94
C SER A 523 18.29 24.88 -19.88
N LEU A 524 19.55 24.48 -19.95
CA LEU A 524 20.57 24.99 -20.85
C LEU A 524 21.08 23.84 -21.73
N LYS A 525 20.88 23.95 -23.04
CA LYS A 525 21.51 23.05 -24.01
C LYS A 525 22.95 23.48 -24.22
N ILE A 526 23.89 22.55 -24.18
CA ILE A 526 25.32 22.75 -24.41
C ILE A 526 25.70 21.91 -25.65
N PRO A 527 25.50 22.42 -26.87
CA PRO A 527 25.68 21.63 -28.09
C PRO A 527 27.10 21.11 -28.27
N ALA A 528 28.12 21.87 -27.84
CA ALA A 528 29.53 21.46 -27.93
C ALA A 528 29.85 20.22 -27.08
N ALA A 529 29.12 20.06 -25.95
CA ALA A 529 29.27 18.90 -25.07
C ALA A 529 28.14 17.86 -25.27
N LYS A 530 27.31 18.03 -26.31
CA LYS A 530 26.13 17.17 -26.57
C LYS A 530 25.32 16.91 -25.28
N SER A 531 25.11 17.96 -24.48
CA SER A 531 24.50 17.83 -23.16
C SER A 531 23.44 18.88 -22.88
N VAL A 532 22.60 18.57 -21.88
CA VAL A 532 21.58 19.48 -21.33
C VAL A 532 21.78 19.58 -19.81
N LEU A 533 22.08 20.76 -19.34
CA LEU A 533 22.10 21.11 -17.92
C LEU A 533 20.70 21.57 -17.49
N LYS A 534 20.18 21.02 -16.39
CA LYS A 534 18.93 21.49 -15.76
C LYS A 534 19.20 21.85 -14.32
N ILE A 535 18.69 23.00 -13.89
CA ILE A 535 18.69 23.46 -12.50
C ILE A 535 17.25 23.75 -12.13
N GLY A 536 16.77 23.19 -11.04
CA GLY A 536 15.39 23.35 -10.65
C GLY A 536 15.11 22.98 -9.21
N GLY A 537 13.85 23.14 -8.83
CA GLY A 537 13.34 22.71 -7.54
C GLY A 537 11.84 22.51 -7.56
N THR A 538 11.37 21.73 -6.60
CA THR A 538 9.96 21.53 -6.29
C THR A 538 9.65 22.13 -4.93
N ASN A 539 8.39 22.54 -4.72
CA ASN A 539 7.97 23.20 -3.48
C ASN A 539 8.89 24.40 -3.12
N LEU A 540 9.09 25.29 -4.08
CA LEU A 540 9.96 26.47 -3.95
C LEU A 540 9.56 27.41 -2.80
N SER A 541 8.31 27.34 -2.34
CA SER A 541 7.84 28.07 -1.15
C SER A 541 8.39 27.47 0.16
N ASN A 542 9.06 26.32 0.10
CA ASN A 542 9.61 25.57 1.23
C ASN A 542 8.59 25.32 2.36
N LYS A 543 7.31 25.21 2.04
CA LYS A 543 6.29 24.86 3.03
C LYS A 543 6.38 23.36 3.34
N TYR A 544 6.46 23.03 4.62
CA TYR A 544 6.45 21.65 5.05
C TYR A 544 5.05 21.06 4.93
N ASN A 545 4.87 20.16 3.97
CA ASN A 545 3.60 19.53 3.70
C ASN A 545 3.64 18.06 4.15
N VAL A 546 2.66 17.65 4.93
CA VAL A 546 2.42 16.25 5.26
C VAL A 546 1.73 15.60 4.06
N GLN A 547 2.38 14.60 3.47
CA GLN A 547 1.86 13.90 2.28
C GLN A 547 1.16 12.58 2.63
N ALA A 548 1.54 11.98 3.74
CA ALA A 548 0.93 10.78 4.31
C ALA A 548 0.92 10.94 5.84
N TYR A 549 -0.17 10.57 6.47
CA TYR A 549 -0.27 10.66 7.94
C TYR A 549 0.75 9.75 8.60
N GLY A 550 1.52 10.30 9.55
CA GLY A 550 2.62 9.60 10.21
C GLY A 550 3.97 9.66 9.47
N SER A 551 4.02 10.23 8.25
CA SER A 551 5.29 10.48 7.55
C SER A 551 5.87 11.86 7.89
N PRO A 552 7.19 12.07 7.70
CA PRO A 552 7.78 13.40 7.80
C PRO A 552 7.14 14.39 6.82
N ALA A 553 7.00 15.63 7.24
CA ALA A 553 6.64 16.70 6.36
C ALA A 553 7.82 17.03 5.40
N VAL A 554 7.51 17.26 4.13
CA VAL A 554 8.51 17.50 3.09
C VAL A 554 8.50 18.97 2.69
N GLY A 555 9.68 19.61 2.79
CA GLY A 555 9.93 20.98 2.35
C GLY A 555 10.36 21.06 0.88
N GLY A 556 11.12 22.10 0.54
CA GLY A 556 11.66 22.29 -0.81
C GLY A 556 12.75 21.28 -1.16
N VAL A 557 12.72 20.78 -2.40
CA VAL A 557 13.77 19.92 -2.95
C VAL A 557 14.37 20.59 -4.16
N TYR A 558 15.69 20.73 -4.19
CA TYR A 558 16.43 21.38 -5.28
C TYR A 558 17.34 20.38 -5.96
N TYR A 559 17.53 20.51 -7.25
CA TYR A 559 18.35 19.59 -8.01
C TYR A 559 19.14 20.27 -9.14
N VAL A 560 20.27 19.66 -9.47
CA VAL A 560 21.03 19.89 -10.69
C VAL A 560 21.12 18.57 -11.44
N SER A 561 20.84 18.60 -12.74
CA SER A 561 20.91 17.41 -13.61
C SER A 561 21.69 17.76 -14.87
N LEU A 562 22.67 16.93 -15.20
CA LEU A 562 23.41 16.99 -16.46
C LEU A 562 23.12 15.69 -17.23
N THR A 563 22.52 15.85 -18.42
CA THR A 563 22.20 14.74 -19.31
C THR A 563 23.06 14.85 -20.55
N PHE A 564 23.74 13.78 -20.91
CA PHE A 564 24.50 13.69 -22.17
C PHE A 564 23.66 12.95 -23.20
N ASP A 565 23.45 13.56 -24.36
CA ASP A 565 22.80 12.97 -25.50
C ASP A 565 23.89 12.47 -26.46
N GLU A 566 23.84 11.20 -26.88
CA GLU A 566 24.72 10.63 -27.93
C GLU A 566 26.22 10.52 -27.60
N LEU A 567 26.59 10.22 -26.34
CA LEU A 567 28.00 9.98 -26.00
C LEU A 567 28.64 8.78 -26.70
N LEU A 568 27.82 7.84 -27.20
CA LEU A 568 28.24 6.56 -27.76
C LEU A 568 27.77 6.36 -29.22
N LYS A 569 27.90 7.41 -30.06
CA LYS A 569 27.81 7.22 -31.52
C LYS A 569 29.15 7.06 -32.13
#